data_ebf720c5c012998c6138668295b5b84a
#
_entry.id   ebf720c5c012998c6138668295b5b84a
#
_cell.length_a   1.000
_cell.length_b   1.000
_cell.length_c   1.000
_cell.angle_alpha   90.00
_cell.angle_beta   90.00
_cell.angle_gamma   90.00
#
_symmetry.space_group_name_H-M   'P 1'
#
loop_
_entity.id
_entity.type
_entity.pdbx_description
1 polymer ?
#
loop_
_entity_poly.entity_id
_entity_poly.type
_entity_poly.pdbx_seq_one_letter_code
_entity_poly.pdbx_strand_id
1 'polypeptide(L)'
;MRRYPSWKDLQRITKRGRYSCGHGCYMQIAEGGTRAWLFRYRKGNKGYHIGLGSCEYVTLAEARDKAIEYRRMLAAGRDPFTEKRAAKREKLLTSVHAKTFRECAEAYIAAHESGWRGDHSRKQWVHSFQKHVFPKIGDLSVADVDLPCVLGVVEPIWTTIPETARRVRNRIELVLDWATARGLRRGDNPARWKGLLESLLPQKKANGVEHLAAMKYANVPAFMTRLRQERDFAARALELQILTAVRPGQACGARWAETKEGVWILPPERTKNGREHRIPLSHEAEELLASLPRVDDGEYVFPAARGGAMKIRTSLRLLRQMGLDDEVSHGFRSAFSDWAHERTAYPPHVIEQALGHVVGTAVERAYRRTDMFEQRRRLMQQWAEFCGTPRAEGDVVPLRTSA
;
A
#
# COMPACT_ATOMS: atom_id res chain seq x y z
N MET A 1 -51.42 -7.30 49.59
CA MET A 1 -50.53 -7.42 48.37
C MET A 1 -51.39 -7.77 47.17
N ARG A 2 -51.32 -7.03 46.07
CA ARG A 2 -52.01 -7.42 44.82
C ARG A 2 -51.33 -8.67 44.26
N ARG A 3 -52.06 -9.80 44.19
CA ARG A 3 -51.58 -11.08 43.60
C ARG A 3 -51.61 -10.92 42.09
N TYR A 4 -50.46 -10.93 41.42
CA TYR A 4 -50.40 -10.94 39.97
C TYR A 4 -50.58 -12.33 39.40
N PRO A 5 -51.22 -12.49 38.20
CA PRO A 5 -51.50 -13.81 37.61
C PRO A 5 -50.22 -14.60 37.35
N SER A 6 -50.28 -15.90 37.58
CA SER A 6 -49.21 -16.82 37.19
C SER A 6 -49.25 -17.11 35.69
N TRP A 7 -48.19 -17.69 35.15
CA TRP A 7 -48.17 -18.11 33.72
C TRP A 7 -49.30 -19.10 33.43
N LYS A 8 -49.59 -20.01 34.34
CA LYS A 8 -50.71 -20.99 34.18
C LYS A 8 -52.06 -20.30 34.07
N ASP A 9 -52.28 -19.21 34.80
CA ASP A 9 -53.52 -18.42 34.74
C ASP A 9 -53.63 -17.70 33.37
N LEU A 10 -52.53 -17.16 32.86
CA LEU A 10 -52.47 -16.43 31.60
C LEU A 10 -52.63 -17.38 30.39
N GLN A 11 -52.11 -18.59 30.47
CA GLN A 11 -52.24 -19.57 29.38
C GLN A 11 -53.69 -19.99 29.08
N ARG A 12 -54.57 -19.97 30.11
CA ARG A 12 -55.99 -20.30 29.98
C ARG A 12 -56.81 -19.25 29.23
N ILE A 13 -56.26 -18.06 29.05
CA ILE A 13 -56.97 -16.96 28.42
C ILE A 13 -56.82 -17.07 26.92
N THR A 14 -57.93 -17.23 26.20
CA THR A 14 -57.97 -17.32 24.72
C THR A 14 -58.56 -16.07 24.09
N LYS A 15 -59.34 -15.29 24.82
CA LYS A 15 -60.04 -14.11 24.32
C LYS A 15 -59.07 -13.00 23.94
N ARG A 16 -59.24 -12.38 22.77
CA ARG A 16 -58.51 -11.19 22.32
C ARG A 16 -58.58 -10.09 23.43
N GLY A 17 -57.44 -9.51 23.76
CA GLY A 17 -57.42 -8.49 24.81
C GLY A 17 -56.01 -8.21 25.34
N ARG A 18 -55.96 -7.36 26.39
CA ARG A 18 -54.75 -7.05 27.13
C ARG A 18 -54.95 -7.37 28.61
N TYR A 19 -54.14 -8.23 29.14
CA TYR A 19 -54.24 -8.81 30.46
C TYR A 19 -53.04 -8.33 31.33
N SER A 20 -53.35 -7.70 32.43
CA SER A 20 -52.31 -7.14 33.34
C SER A 20 -51.50 -8.25 33.99
N CYS A 21 -50.18 -8.17 33.90
CA CYS A 21 -49.23 -9.14 34.49
C CYS A 21 -48.41 -8.56 35.61
N GLY A 22 -48.69 -7.31 36.05
CA GLY A 22 -47.95 -6.60 37.08
C GLY A 22 -46.88 -5.65 36.54
N HIS A 23 -46.50 -4.67 37.34
CA HIS A 23 -45.46 -3.69 37.07
C HIS A 23 -45.59 -2.92 35.72
N GLY A 24 -46.82 -2.84 35.15
CA GLY A 24 -47.07 -2.27 33.84
C GLY A 24 -46.83 -3.25 32.67
N CYS A 25 -46.49 -4.48 32.95
CA CYS A 25 -46.45 -5.56 32.01
C CYS A 25 -47.87 -6.07 31.67
N TYR A 26 -48.16 -6.30 30.41
CA TYR A 26 -49.41 -6.86 29.90
C TYR A 26 -49.13 -7.98 28.91
N MET A 27 -49.91 -9.03 28.95
CA MET A 27 -50.02 -10.00 27.86
C MET A 27 -51.08 -9.50 26.85
N GLN A 28 -50.71 -9.32 25.60
CA GLN A 28 -51.65 -9.02 24.54
C GLN A 28 -51.91 -10.29 23.72
N ILE A 29 -53.19 -10.57 23.49
CA ILE A 29 -53.64 -11.59 22.53
C ILE A 29 -54.21 -10.84 21.34
N ALA A 30 -53.62 -11.07 20.15
CA ALA A 30 -54.06 -10.50 18.90
C ALA A 30 -55.23 -11.30 18.30
N GLU A 31 -55.85 -10.82 17.21
CA GLU A 31 -56.98 -11.45 16.54
C GLU A 31 -56.68 -12.88 16.01
N GLY A 32 -55.43 -13.08 15.55
CA GLY A 32 -54.93 -14.39 15.12
C GLY A 32 -54.41 -15.31 16.26
N GLY A 33 -54.70 -15.01 17.54
CA GLY A 33 -54.28 -15.82 18.69
C GLY A 33 -52.84 -15.66 19.13
N THR A 34 -52.01 -14.88 18.42
CA THR A 34 -50.61 -14.59 18.80
C THR A 34 -50.52 -13.85 20.13
N ARG A 35 -49.60 -14.27 20.99
CA ARG A 35 -49.42 -13.71 22.33
C ARG A 35 -48.09 -12.97 22.43
N ALA A 36 -48.11 -11.72 22.92
CA ALA A 36 -46.92 -10.90 23.10
C ALA A 36 -46.95 -10.13 24.40
N TRP A 37 -45.79 -9.91 24.96
CA TRP A 37 -45.64 -9.05 26.14
C TRP A 37 -45.54 -7.60 25.77
N LEU A 38 -46.22 -6.70 26.49
CA LEU A 38 -46.22 -5.27 26.36
C LEU A 38 -45.94 -4.59 27.68
N PHE A 39 -45.15 -3.53 27.68
CA PHE A 39 -45.09 -2.55 28.78
C PHE A 39 -46.00 -1.39 28.44
N ARG A 40 -46.88 -1.02 29.38
CA ARG A 40 -47.80 0.09 29.28
C ARG A 40 -47.56 1.11 30.41
N TYR A 41 -47.45 2.39 30.03
CA TYR A 41 -47.36 3.49 30.98
C TYR A 41 -48.07 4.72 30.40
N ARG A 42 -48.31 5.71 31.26
CA ARG A 42 -48.87 7.03 30.89
C ARG A 42 -47.85 8.11 31.22
N LYS A 43 -47.75 9.11 30.32
CA LYS A 43 -46.98 10.34 30.52
C LYS A 43 -47.90 11.51 30.19
N GLY A 44 -48.28 12.28 31.19
CA GLY A 44 -49.40 13.22 31.09
C GLY A 44 -50.68 12.50 30.67
N ASN A 45 -51.38 13.02 29.70
CA ASN A 45 -52.64 12.45 29.23
C ASN A 45 -52.48 11.39 28.12
N LYS A 46 -51.22 11.05 27.70
CA LYS A 46 -50.96 10.07 26.66
C LYS A 46 -50.51 8.72 27.20
N GLY A 47 -51.08 7.63 26.64
CA GLY A 47 -50.70 6.26 26.93
C GLY A 47 -49.66 5.77 25.90
N TYR A 48 -48.61 5.13 26.40
CA TYR A 48 -47.52 4.56 25.60
C TYR A 48 -47.47 3.04 25.76
N HIS A 49 -47.07 2.34 24.71
CA HIS A 49 -46.92 0.89 24.70
C HIS A 49 -45.57 0.52 24.09
N ILE A 50 -44.82 -0.36 24.76
CA ILE A 50 -43.53 -0.88 24.29
C ILE A 50 -43.61 -2.41 24.29
N GLY A 51 -43.34 -3.06 23.13
CA GLY A 51 -43.25 -4.49 23.04
C GLY A 51 -42.03 -5.01 23.81
N LEU A 52 -42.28 -6.07 24.64
CA LEU A 52 -41.22 -6.74 25.41
C LEU A 52 -40.78 -8.06 24.78
N GLY A 53 -41.51 -8.58 23.77
CA GLY A 53 -41.23 -9.80 23.07
C GLY A 53 -42.45 -10.73 22.94
N SER A 54 -42.31 -11.80 22.10
CA SER A 54 -43.34 -12.85 22.01
C SER A 54 -43.34 -13.72 23.25
N CYS A 55 -44.56 -14.15 23.67
CA CYS A 55 -44.70 -15.09 24.78
C CYS A 55 -44.10 -16.49 24.48
N GLU A 56 -43.75 -16.75 23.24
CA GLU A 56 -43.11 -17.97 22.80
C GLU A 56 -41.63 -18.02 23.17
N TYR A 57 -40.96 -16.87 23.10
CA TYR A 57 -39.48 -16.75 23.32
C TYR A 57 -39.11 -16.02 24.58
N VAL A 58 -40.03 -15.27 25.18
CA VAL A 58 -39.78 -14.47 26.41
C VAL A 58 -40.72 -14.97 27.50
N THR A 59 -40.17 -15.37 28.63
CA THR A 59 -40.92 -15.83 29.78
C THR A 59 -41.64 -14.68 30.49
N LEU A 60 -42.66 -14.97 31.32
CA LEU A 60 -43.36 -13.99 32.12
C LEU A 60 -42.40 -13.29 33.10
N ALA A 61 -41.42 -14.00 33.67
CA ALA A 61 -40.40 -13.43 34.56
C ALA A 61 -39.56 -12.39 33.84
N GLU A 62 -38.98 -12.73 32.73
CA GLU A 62 -38.17 -11.82 31.91
C GLU A 62 -38.97 -10.58 31.43
N ALA A 63 -40.24 -10.78 31.06
CA ALA A 63 -41.12 -9.68 30.68
C ALA A 63 -41.38 -8.71 31.84
N ARG A 64 -41.55 -9.24 33.08
CA ARG A 64 -41.69 -8.45 34.30
C ARG A 64 -40.41 -7.69 34.65
N ASP A 65 -39.28 -8.34 34.55
CA ASP A 65 -37.97 -7.72 34.82
C ASP A 65 -37.72 -6.54 33.88
N LYS A 66 -37.96 -6.70 32.59
CA LYS A 66 -37.92 -5.62 31.59
C LYS A 66 -38.92 -4.50 31.90
N ALA A 67 -40.11 -4.83 32.34
CA ALA A 67 -41.10 -3.83 32.74
C ALA A 67 -40.68 -3.05 34.00
N ILE A 68 -40.03 -3.70 34.96
CA ILE A 68 -39.47 -3.08 36.15
C ILE A 68 -38.30 -2.14 35.77
N GLU A 69 -37.43 -2.57 34.86
CA GLU A 69 -36.37 -1.74 34.32
C GLU A 69 -36.92 -0.46 33.69
N TYR A 70 -37.91 -0.57 32.80
CA TYR A 70 -38.56 0.59 32.21
C TYR A 70 -39.28 1.50 33.23
N ARG A 71 -39.81 0.94 34.30
CA ARG A 71 -40.32 1.73 35.40
C ARG A 71 -39.25 2.52 36.14
N ARG A 72 -38.09 1.89 36.38
CA ARG A 72 -36.92 2.58 36.97
C ARG A 72 -36.45 3.72 36.08
N MET A 73 -36.41 3.51 34.75
CA MET A 73 -36.07 4.59 33.82
C MET A 73 -37.05 5.77 33.93
N LEU A 74 -38.36 5.49 33.96
CA LEU A 74 -39.39 6.52 34.13
C LEU A 74 -39.27 7.27 35.46
N ALA A 75 -38.96 6.56 36.55
CA ALA A 75 -38.72 7.17 37.87
C ALA A 75 -37.47 8.08 37.88
N ALA A 76 -36.46 7.75 37.05
CA ALA A 76 -35.27 8.56 36.79
C ALA A 76 -35.48 9.69 35.76
N GLY A 77 -36.72 9.96 35.36
CA GLY A 77 -37.05 11.02 34.37
C GLY A 77 -36.77 10.65 32.92
N ARG A 78 -36.29 9.44 32.65
CA ARG A 78 -35.95 8.93 31.31
C ARG A 78 -37.14 8.23 30.68
N ASP A 79 -37.44 8.53 29.43
CA ASP A 79 -38.60 7.97 28.72
C ASP A 79 -38.16 6.79 27.79
N PRO A 80 -38.49 5.53 28.15
CA PRO A 80 -38.07 4.35 27.42
C PRO A 80 -38.54 4.32 25.95
N PHE A 81 -39.71 4.88 25.66
CA PHE A 81 -40.24 4.94 24.30
C PHE A 81 -39.43 5.88 23.45
N THR A 82 -39.10 7.04 23.98
CA THR A 82 -38.27 8.05 23.26
C THR A 82 -36.86 7.53 23.03
N GLU A 83 -36.25 6.90 24.05
CA GLU A 83 -34.91 6.32 23.93
C GLU A 83 -34.87 5.17 22.91
N LYS A 84 -35.83 4.24 22.96
CA LYS A 84 -35.92 3.16 21.96
C LYS A 84 -36.12 3.67 20.53
N ARG A 85 -36.92 4.73 20.37
CA ARG A 85 -37.14 5.38 19.07
C ARG A 85 -35.89 6.13 18.59
N ALA A 86 -35.18 6.81 19.50
CA ALA A 86 -33.90 7.46 19.20
C ALA A 86 -32.85 6.44 18.76
N ALA A 87 -32.68 5.35 19.51
CA ALA A 87 -31.76 4.27 19.16
C ALA A 87 -32.10 3.61 17.81
N LYS A 88 -33.39 3.39 17.53
CA LYS A 88 -33.84 2.88 16.23
C LYS A 88 -33.56 3.86 15.09
N ARG A 89 -33.77 5.16 15.32
CA ARG A 89 -33.49 6.23 14.35
C ARG A 89 -31.98 6.35 14.10
N GLU A 90 -31.16 6.27 15.15
CA GLU A 90 -29.72 6.29 15.02
C GLU A 90 -29.19 5.09 14.21
N LYS A 91 -29.67 3.86 14.51
CA LYS A 91 -29.37 2.69 13.70
C LYS A 91 -29.78 2.85 12.23
N LEU A 92 -30.92 3.41 11.96
CA LEU A 92 -31.40 3.66 10.59
C LEU A 92 -30.54 4.71 9.88
N LEU A 93 -30.20 5.81 10.56
CA LEU A 93 -29.31 6.83 9.99
C LEU A 93 -27.90 6.29 9.75
N THR A 94 -27.39 5.48 10.64
CA THR A 94 -26.09 4.80 10.48
C THR A 94 -26.13 3.83 9.31
N SER A 95 -27.21 3.08 9.11
CA SER A 95 -27.34 2.15 7.98
C SER A 95 -27.51 2.86 6.63
N VAL A 96 -28.18 4.02 6.58
CA VAL A 96 -28.34 4.82 5.34
C VAL A 96 -27.03 5.50 4.95
N HIS A 97 -26.13 5.77 5.90
CA HIS A 97 -24.81 6.34 5.66
C HIS A 97 -23.68 5.31 5.70
N ALA A 98 -24.00 4.03 5.89
CA ALA A 98 -23.02 2.95 5.91
C ALA A 98 -22.38 2.80 4.52
N LYS A 99 -21.15 3.27 4.39
CA LYS A 99 -20.32 3.01 3.20
C LYS A 99 -19.55 1.72 3.38
N THR A 100 -19.42 0.98 2.29
CA THR A 100 -18.55 -0.19 2.25
C THR A 100 -17.08 0.21 2.31
N PHE A 101 -16.22 -0.73 2.69
CA PHE A 101 -14.76 -0.51 2.62
C PHE A 101 -14.31 -0.14 1.20
N ARG A 102 -14.90 -0.78 0.17
CA ARG A 102 -14.62 -0.50 -1.24
C ARG A 102 -14.92 0.95 -1.60
N GLU A 103 -16.12 1.44 -1.27
CA GLU A 103 -16.51 2.83 -1.54
C GLU A 103 -15.60 3.83 -0.83
N CYS A 104 -15.20 3.51 0.41
CA CYS A 104 -14.25 4.33 1.16
C CYS A 104 -12.85 4.31 0.51
N ALA A 105 -12.38 3.16 0.05
CA ALA A 105 -11.09 3.02 -0.62
C ALA A 105 -11.06 3.76 -1.96
N GLU A 106 -12.10 3.66 -2.76
CA GLU A 106 -12.23 4.37 -4.04
C GLU A 106 -12.30 5.89 -3.83
N ALA A 107 -13.06 6.34 -2.84
CA ALA A 107 -13.14 7.75 -2.48
C ALA A 107 -11.81 8.29 -1.91
N TYR A 108 -11.08 7.48 -1.12
CA TYR A 108 -9.73 7.81 -0.67
C TYR A 108 -8.77 7.99 -1.84
N ILE A 109 -8.76 7.04 -2.78
CA ILE A 109 -7.92 7.08 -3.98
C ILE A 109 -8.22 8.34 -4.77
N ALA A 110 -9.49 8.62 -5.09
CA ALA A 110 -9.90 9.79 -5.84
C ALA A 110 -9.51 11.12 -5.16
N ALA A 111 -9.57 11.18 -3.82
CA ALA A 111 -9.19 12.37 -3.06
C ALA A 111 -7.68 12.64 -3.03
N HIS A 112 -6.84 11.61 -3.22
CA HIS A 112 -5.39 11.72 -3.04
C HIS A 112 -4.58 11.50 -4.32
N GLU A 113 -5.20 10.97 -5.40
CA GLU A 113 -4.49 10.63 -6.64
C GLU A 113 -3.81 11.83 -7.31
N SER A 114 -4.36 13.05 -7.16
CA SER A 114 -3.75 14.27 -7.69
C SER A 114 -2.40 14.60 -7.05
N GLY A 115 -2.17 14.17 -5.81
CA GLY A 115 -0.89 14.30 -5.12
C GLY A 115 0.10 13.18 -5.41
N TRP A 116 -0.31 12.12 -6.13
CA TRP A 116 0.57 10.99 -6.42
C TRP A 116 1.36 11.22 -7.71
N ARG A 117 2.59 10.73 -7.70
CA ARG A 117 3.45 10.84 -8.88
C ARG A 117 3.05 9.81 -9.93
N GLY A 118 2.23 10.26 -10.89
CA GLY A 118 1.86 9.51 -12.07
C GLY A 118 0.88 8.35 -11.82
N ASP A 119 0.30 7.90 -12.90
CA ASP A 119 -0.72 6.85 -13.02
C ASP A 119 -0.31 5.50 -12.42
N HIS A 120 1.00 5.26 -12.30
CA HIS A 120 1.54 4.00 -11.78
C HIS A 120 1.19 3.77 -10.30
N SER A 121 1.24 4.82 -9.48
CA SER A 121 0.87 4.73 -8.06
C SER A 121 -0.60 4.37 -7.89
N ARG A 122 -1.49 5.04 -8.64
CA ARG A 122 -2.92 4.73 -8.67
C ARG A 122 -3.18 3.28 -9.09
N LYS A 123 -2.58 2.84 -10.19
CA LYS A 123 -2.70 1.46 -10.69
C LYS A 123 -2.23 0.43 -9.65
N GLN A 124 -1.15 0.70 -8.92
CA GLN A 124 -0.69 -0.18 -7.84
C GLN A 124 -1.67 -0.24 -6.66
N TRP A 125 -2.30 0.87 -6.27
CA TRP A 125 -3.31 0.89 -5.22
C TRP A 125 -4.51 0.03 -5.63
N VAL A 126 -5.10 0.32 -6.78
CA VAL A 126 -6.26 -0.39 -7.32
C VAL A 126 -5.97 -1.88 -7.46
N HIS A 127 -4.85 -2.25 -8.10
CA HIS A 127 -4.47 -3.65 -8.29
C HIS A 127 -4.31 -4.40 -6.96
N SER A 128 -3.64 -3.79 -5.97
CA SER A 128 -3.46 -4.45 -4.68
C SER A 128 -4.77 -4.66 -3.93
N PHE A 129 -5.69 -3.70 -4.04
CA PHE A 129 -7.01 -3.82 -3.43
C PHE A 129 -7.87 -4.87 -4.13
N GLN A 130 -7.93 -4.84 -5.46
CA GLN A 130 -8.66 -5.84 -6.24
C GLN A 130 -8.16 -7.26 -5.98
N LYS A 131 -6.84 -7.44 -5.86
CA LYS A 131 -6.24 -8.77 -5.69
C LYS A 131 -6.34 -9.30 -4.25
N HIS A 132 -6.13 -8.46 -3.24
CA HIS A 132 -5.90 -8.93 -1.88
C HIS A 132 -6.96 -8.47 -0.86
N VAL A 133 -7.62 -7.33 -1.08
CA VAL A 133 -8.46 -6.68 -0.05
C VAL A 133 -9.94 -6.83 -0.36
N PHE A 134 -10.38 -6.40 -1.53
CA PHE A 134 -11.79 -6.39 -1.89
C PHE A 134 -12.47 -7.77 -1.88
N PRO A 135 -11.80 -8.87 -2.25
CA PRO A 135 -12.42 -10.19 -2.15
C PRO A 135 -12.78 -10.62 -0.71
N LYS A 136 -12.20 -9.98 0.30
CA LYS A 136 -12.37 -10.35 1.72
C LYS A 136 -13.20 -9.35 2.51
N ILE A 137 -12.91 -8.05 2.34
CA ILE A 137 -13.53 -6.99 3.14
C ILE A 137 -14.15 -5.86 2.29
N GLY A 138 -14.10 -5.97 0.97
CA GLY A 138 -14.55 -4.90 0.08
C GLY A 138 -16.00 -4.50 0.28
N ASP A 139 -16.88 -5.47 0.44
CA ASP A 139 -18.33 -5.29 0.52
C ASP A 139 -18.85 -5.20 1.97
N LEU A 140 -17.94 -5.30 2.96
CA LEU A 140 -18.29 -5.06 4.36
C LEU A 140 -18.50 -3.56 4.60
N SER A 141 -19.42 -3.23 5.52
CA SER A 141 -19.47 -1.86 6.04
C SER A 141 -18.12 -1.47 6.63
N VAL A 142 -17.63 -0.28 6.31
CA VAL A 142 -16.33 0.20 6.85
C VAL A 142 -16.34 0.30 8.38
N ALA A 143 -17.52 0.43 8.98
CA ALA A 143 -17.69 0.45 10.44
C ALA A 143 -17.49 -0.93 11.07
N ASP A 144 -17.75 -2.00 10.30
CA ASP A 144 -17.67 -3.39 10.77
C ASP A 144 -16.30 -4.05 10.47
N VAL A 145 -15.39 -3.33 9.81
CA VAL A 145 -14.02 -3.83 9.59
C VAL A 145 -13.26 -3.81 10.91
N ASP A 146 -13.08 -4.97 11.49
CA ASP A 146 -12.40 -5.24 12.75
C ASP A 146 -11.01 -5.87 12.55
N LEU A 147 -10.35 -6.23 13.66
CA LEU A 147 -9.03 -6.86 13.64
C LEU A 147 -9.00 -8.22 12.92
N PRO A 148 -9.92 -9.16 13.18
CA PRO A 148 -10.04 -10.41 12.42
C PRO A 148 -10.14 -10.20 10.91
N CYS A 149 -10.92 -9.20 10.47
CA CYS A 149 -11.05 -8.84 9.07
C CYS A 149 -9.71 -8.43 8.45
N VAL A 150 -8.95 -7.57 9.13
CA VAL A 150 -7.62 -7.13 8.67
C VAL A 150 -6.62 -8.28 8.66
N LEU A 151 -6.55 -9.07 9.72
CA LEU A 151 -5.68 -10.26 9.79
C LEU A 151 -6.01 -11.23 8.66
N GLY A 152 -7.29 -11.52 8.44
CA GLY A 152 -7.73 -12.35 7.33
C GLY A 152 -7.22 -11.90 5.95
N VAL A 153 -6.98 -10.59 5.76
CA VAL A 153 -6.38 -10.07 4.52
C VAL A 153 -4.87 -10.26 4.51
N VAL A 154 -4.18 -9.88 5.61
CA VAL A 154 -2.71 -9.71 5.57
C VAL A 154 -1.94 -10.99 5.92
N GLU A 155 -2.43 -11.85 6.82
CA GLU A 155 -1.74 -13.07 7.24
C GLU A 155 -1.37 -14.01 6.08
N PRO A 156 -2.28 -14.32 5.12
CA PRO A 156 -1.97 -15.25 4.04
C PRO A 156 -0.82 -14.79 3.13
N ILE A 157 -0.54 -13.50 3.12
CA ILE A 157 0.49 -12.90 2.28
C ILE A 157 1.69 -12.38 3.10
N TRP A 158 1.63 -12.46 4.43
CA TRP A 158 2.62 -11.84 5.31
C TRP A 158 4.02 -12.44 5.18
N THR A 159 4.08 -13.76 5.07
CA THR A 159 5.34 -14.50 4.94
C THR A 159 5.72 -14.79 3.49
N THR A 160 4.74 -14.93 2.61
CA THR A 160 4.96 -15.29 1.19
C THR A 160 5.39 -14.11 0.32
N ILE A 161 4.79 -12.94 0.53
CA ILE A 161 5.10 -11.69 -0.20
C ILE A 161 5.16 -10.50 0.76
N PRO A 162 6.14 -10.48 1.69
CA PRO A 162 6.14 -9.60 2.86
C PRO A 162 6.06 -8.10 2.52
N GLU A 163 6.78 -7.66 1.49
CA GLU A 163 6.79 -6.25 1.08
C GLU A 163 5.41 -5.79 0.57
N THR A 164 4.73 -6.67 -0.19
CA THR A 164 3.36 -6.42 -0.65
C THR A 164 2.39 -6.41 0.54
N ALA A 165 2.53 -7.36 1.47
CA ALA A 165 1.69 -7.44 2.66
C ALA A 165 1.77 -6.18 3.52
N ARG A 166 2.98 -5.65 3.76
CA ARG A 166 3.19 -4.38 4.48
C ARG A 166 2.52 -3.21 3.77
N ARG A 167 2.65 -3.12 2.45
CA ARG A 167 2.00 -2.08 1.66
C ARG A 167 0.47 -2.19 1.69
N VAL A 168 -0.06 -3.40 1.57
CA VAL A 168 -1.51 -3.67 1.67
C VAL A 168 -2.02 -3.26 3.05
N ARG A 169 -1.37 -3.70 4.14
CA ARG A 169 -1.72 -3.31 5.51
C ARG A 169 -1.73 -1.77 5.68
N ASN A 170 -0.67 -1.10 5.25
CA ASN A 170 -0.57 0.37 5.33
C ASN A 170 -1.68 1.08 4.53
N ARG A 171 -2.05 0.55 3.36
CA ARG A 171 -3.15 1.10 2.57
C ARG A 171 -4.51 0.91 3.24
N ILE A 172 -4.74 -0.24 3.88
CA ILE A 172 -5.95 -0.48 4.68
C ILE A 172 -6.00 0.51 5.85
N GLU A 173 -4.88 0.70 6.57
CA GLU A 173 -4.77 1.66 7.67
C GLU A 173 -5.16 3.07 7.23
N LEU A 174 -4.61 3.56 6.13
CA LEU A 174 -4.92 4.89 5.58
C LEU A 174 -6.39 5.07 5.20
N VAL A 175 -7.01 4.07 4.60
CA VAL A 175 -8.44 4.11 4.25
C VAL A 175 -9.32 4.13 5.51
N LEU A 176 -8.98 3.34 6.51
CA LEU A 176 -9.74 3.30 7.77
C LEU A 176 -9.58 4.60 8.57
N ASP A 177 -8.39 5.19 8.61
CA ASP A 177 -8.16 6.50 9.23
C ASP A 177 -8.96 7.60 8.53
N TRP A 178 -8.97 7.60 7.19
CA TRP A 178 -9.77 8.51 6.40
C TRP A 178 -11.27 8.34 6.66
N ALA A 179 -11.75 7.10 6.75
CA ALA A 179 -13.13 6.81 7.08
C ALA A 179 -13.49 7.26 8.51
N THR A 180 -12.58 7.12 9.47
CA THR A 180 -12.73 7.62 10.84
C THR A 180 -12.82 9.14 10.86
N ALA A 181 -11.93 9.83 10.17
CA ALA A 181 -11.93 11.29 10.07
C ALA A 181 -13.21 11.86 9.43
N ARG A 182 -13.88 11.07 8.58
CA ARG A 182 -15.18 11.41 7.97
C ARG A 182 -16.41 10.96 8.78
N GLY A 183 -16.19 10.36 9.95
CA GLY A 183 -17.28 9.88 10.81
C GLY A 183 -18.01 8.64 10.30
N LEU A 184 -17.45 7.95 9.28
CA LEU A 184 -18.02 6.73 8.69
C LEU A 184 -17.77 5.48 9.53
N ARG A 185 -16.79 5.53 10.45
CA ARG A 185 -16.50 4.52 11.48
C ARG A 185 -16.06 5.18 12.77
N ARG A 186 -16.12 4.42 13.86
CA ARG A 186 -15.68 4.84 15.21
C ARG A 186 -14.71 3.82 15.80
N GLY A 187 -13.95 4.23 16.80
CA GLY A 187 -13.00 3.37 17.51
C GLY A 187 -11.61 3.35 16.85
N ASP A 188 -10.73 2.55 17.44
CA ASP A 188 -9.35 2.40 17.02
C ASP A 188 -9.22 1.78 15.62
N ASN A 189 -8.11 2.09 14.95
CA ASN A 189 -7.83 1.53 13.64
C ASN A 189 -7.24 0.10 13.78
N PRO A 190 -7.97 -0.94 13.32
CA PRO A 190 -7.52 -2.33 13.45
C PRO A 190 -6.33 -2.68 12.55
N ALA A 191 -5.97 -1.82 11.60
CA ALA A 191 -4.80 -2.02 10.74
C ALA A 191 -3.53 -1.31 11.27
N ARG A 192 -3.59 -0.66 12.45
CA ARG A 192 -2.45 0.00 13.08
C ARG A 192 -1.33 -0.98 13.36
N TRP A 193 -0.11 -0.59 12.97
CA TRP A 193 1.06 -1.45 13.18
C TRP A 193 1.53 -1.42 14.64
N LYS A 194 1.95 -0.23 15.12
CA LYS A 194 2.49 -0.06 16.47
C LYS A 194 1.44 -0.33 17.54
N GLY A 195 1.80 -1.18 18.49
CA GLY A 195 0.96 -1.50 19.64
C GLY A 195 -0.23 -2.41 19.33
N LEU A 196 -0.35 -2.92 18.08
CA LEU A 196 -1.41 -3.85 17.72
C LEU A 196 -0.88 -4.97 16.83
N LEU A 197 -0.77 -4.77 15.51
CA LEU A 197 -0.41 -5.84 14.57
C LEU A 197 1.05 -6.31 14.72
N GLU A 198 1.94 -5.49 15.24
CA GLU A 198 3.33 -5.87 15.49
C GLU A 198 3.48 -6.98 16.54
N SER A 199 2.50 -7.13 17.44
CA SER A 199 2.48 -8.21 18.44
C SER A 199 1.84 -9.50 17.91
N LEU A 200 1.09 -9.43 16.82
CA LEU A 200 0.33 -10.54 16.25
C LEU A 200 1.02 -11.15 15.01
N LEU A 201 1.71 -10.33 14.24
CA LEU A 201 2.34 -10.76 13.00
C LEU A 201 3.85 -10.94 13.21
N PRO A 202 4.45 -12.01 12.66
CA PRO A 202 5.87 -12.23 12.80
C PRO A 202 6.66 -11.06 12.24
N GLN A 203 7.56 -10.53 13.07
CA GLN A 203 8.52 -9.53 12.59
C GLN A 203 9.53 -10.23 11.69
N LYS A 204 9.81 -9.62 10.53
CA LYS A 204 10.95 -10.11 9.72
C LYS A 204 12.18 -9.97 10.62
N LYS A 205 12.81 -11.09 10.98
CA LYS A 205 14.11 -11.05 11.63
C LYS A 205 14.99 -10.12 10.81
N ALA A 206 15.70 -9.22 11.47
CA ALA A 206 16.61 -8.27 10.84
C ALA A 206 17.80 -8.93 10.11
N ASN A 207 17.76 -10.25 9.99
CA ASN A 207 18.76 -11.06 9.31
C ASN A 207 18.64 -10.86 7.80
N GLY A 208 19.37 -9.88 7.32
CA GLY A 208 19.65 -9.65 5.91
C GLY A 208 18.44 -9.07 5.16
N VAL A 209 18.52 -7.80 4.83
CA VAL A 209 17.94 -7.37 3.56
C VAL A 209 18.61 -8.27 2.52
N GLU A 210 17.90 -9.25 1.95
CA GLU A 210 18.37 -9.88 0.72
C GLU A 210 18.49 -8.74 -0.28
N HIS A 211 19.72 -8.27 -0.46
CA HIS A 211 20.02 -7.33 -1.51
C HIS A 211 19.68 -8.04 -2.82
N LEU A 212 18.97 -7.34 -3.70
CA LEU A 212 18.78 -7.83 -5.06
C LEU A 212 20.15 -8.26 -5.58
N ALA A 213 20.24 -9.47 -6.12
CA ALA A 213 21.49 -9.98 -6.63
C ALA A 213 22.09 -9.00 -7.62
N ALA A 214 23.27 -8.52 -7.29
CA ALA A 214 24.03 -7.57 -8.07
C ALA A 214 25.32 -8.27 -8.54
N MET A 215 25.66 -8.08 -9.80
CA MET A 215 26.96 -8.50 -10.30
C MET A 215 28.05 -7.80 -9.51
N LYS A 216 29.06 -8.53 -9.04
CA LYS A 216 30.26 -7.92 -8.45
C LYS A 216 30.89 -7.00 -9.49
N TYR A 217 31.27 -5.78 -9.11
CA TYR A 217 31.82 -4.80 -10.04
C TYR A 217 33.05 -5.37 -10.80
N ALA A 218 33.84 -6.23 -10.15
CA ALA A 218 35.00 -6.88 -10.77
C ALA A 218 34.67 -7.71 -12.03
N ASN A 219 33.43 -8.19 -12.16
CA ASN A 219 32.97 -8.99 -13.29
C ASN A 219 32.31 -8.14 -14.40
N VAL A 220 32.06 -6.86 -14.13
CA VAL A 220 31.38 -5.96 -15.09
C VAL A 220 32.18 -5.85 -16.39
N PRO A 221 33.51 -5.67 -16.42
CA PRO A 221 34.26 -5.59 -17.69
C PRO A 221 34.10 -6.81 -18.58
N ALA A 222 34.21 -8.02 -18.04
CA ALA A 222 34.01 -9.27 -18.80
C ALA A 222 32.56 -9.39 -19.31
N PHE A 223 31.58 -8.99 -18.47
CA PHE A 223 30.19 -8.94 -18.89
C PHE A 223 29.96 -7.92 -20.03
N MET A 224 30.54 -6.72 -19.94
CA MET A 224 30.42 -5.68 -20.96
C MET A 224 30.98 -6.17 -22.32
N THR A 225 32.09 -6.92 -22.32
CA THR A 225 32.63 -7.53 -23.53
C THR A 225 31.62 -8.46 -24.19
N ARG A 226 30.94 -9.31 -23.42
CA ARG A 226 29.88 -10.19 -23.94
C ARG A 226 28.65 -9.41 -24.37
N LEU A 227 28.21 -8.42 -23.58
CA LEU A 227 27.04 -7.59 -23.88
C LEU A 227 27.19 -6.84 -25.22
N ARG A 228 28.40 -6.38 -25.52
CA ARG A 228 28.72 -5.66 -26.76
C ARG A 228 28.64 -6.54 -28.02
N GLN A 229 28.70 -7.86 -27.88
CA GLN A 229 28.47 -8.80 -28.97
C GLN A 229 26.99 -8.90 -29.37
N GLU A 230 26.09 -8.63 -28.45
CA GLU A 230 24.66 -8.58 -28.71
C GLU A 230 24.31 -7.31 -29.51
N ARG A 231 23.45 -7.44 -30.53
CA ARG A 231 23.14 -6.34 -31.48
C ARG A 231 21.78 -5.70 -31.28
N ASP A 232 20.98 -6.22 -30.34
CA ASP A 232 19.64 -5.72 -30.14
C ASP A 232 19.59 -4.45 -29.27
N PHE A 233 18.49 -3.71 -29.37
CA PHE A 233 18.28 -2.51 -28.57
C PHE A 233 18.25 -2.77 -27.06
N ALA A 234 17.94 -3.99 -26.60
CA ALA A 234 17.95 -4.32 -25.19
C ALA A 234 19.37 -4.35 -24.65
N ALA A 235 20.33 -4.87 -25.42
CA ALA A 235 21.73 -4.85 -25.07
C ALA A 235 22.28 -3.42 -25.02
N ARG A 236 21.98 -2.62 -26.04
CA ARG A 236 22.42 -1.22 -26.08
C ARG A 236 21.82 -0.37 -24.94
N ALA A 237 20.56 -0.62 -24.59
CA ALA A 237 19.93 0.07 -23.44
C ALA A 237 20.53 -0.37 -22.09
N LEU A 238 20.89 -1.64 -21.96
CA LEU A 238 21.57 -2.13 -20.76
C LEU A 238 23.00 -1.58 -20.67
N GLU A 239 23.72 -1.52 -21.80
CA GLU A 239 25.05 -0.90 -21.88
C GLU A 239 25.00 0.58 -21.48
N LEU A 240 24.07 1.37 -22.02
CA LEU A 240 23.88 2.77 -21.62
C LEU A 240 23.55 2.88 -20.13
N GLN A 241 22.69 1.98 -19.61
CA GLN A 241 22.37 1.94 -18.17
C GLN A 241 23.62 1.70 -17.32
N ILE A 242 24.50 0.79 -17.72
CA ILE A 242 25.72 0.47 -16.99
C ILE A 242 26.67 1.67 -17.03
N LEU A 243 26.95 2.20 -18.21
CA LEU A 243 27.87 3.33 -18.39
C LEU A 243 27.43 4.59 -17.65
N THR A 244 26.13 4.83 -17.52
CA THR A 244 25.58 6.03 -16.87
C THR A 244 25.08 5.81 -15.45
N ALA A 245 25.08 4.56 -14.96
CA ALA A 245 24.54 4.15 -13.66
C ALA A 245 23.10 4.63 -13.36
N VAL A 246 22.30 4.93 -14.38
CA VAL A 246 20.90 5.37 -14.24
C VAL A 246 19.96 4.23 -13.86
N ARG A 247 18.73 4.54 -13.46
CA ARG A 247 17.72 3.51 -13.20
C ARG A 247 17.28 2.82 -14.48
N PRO A 248 16.97 1.50 -14.46
CA PRO A 248 16.59 0.74 -15.66
C PRO A 248 15.50 1.40 -16.50
N GLY A 249 14.46 1.97 -15.83
CA GLY A 249 13.38 2.65 -16.54
C GLY A 249 13.80 3.97 -17.20
N GLN A 250 14.86 4.60 -16.73
CA GLN A 250 15.41 5.81 -17.34
C GLN A 250 16.16 5.45 -18.63
N ALA A 251 17.00 4.42 -18.59
CA ALA A 251 17.70 3.93 -19.78
C ALA A 251 16.73 3.41 -20.86
N CYS A 252 15.82 2.50 -20.49
CA CYS A 252 14.83 1.96 -21.43
C CYS A 252 13.93 3.02 -22.06
N GLY A 253 13.68 4.12 -21.38
CA GLY A 253 12.85 5.22 -21.85
C GLY A 253 13.67 6.43 -22.31
N ALA A 254 14.97 6.30 -22.60
CA ALA A 254 15.81 7.41 -23.07
C ALA A 254 15.25 8.02 -24.37
N ARG A 255 15.29 9.35 -24.45
CA ARG A 255 14.80 10.12 -25.60
C ARG A 255 15.95 10.89 -26.24
N TRP A 256 15.94 10.98 -27.55
CA TRP A 256 16.95 11.73 -28.28
C TRP A 256 17.01 13.20 -27.86
N ALA A 257 15.86 13.80 -27.62
CA ALA A 257 15.78 15.20 -27.19
C ALA A 257 16.39 15.49 -25.80
N GLU A 258 16.65 14.45 -24.99
CA GLU A 258 17.25 14.58 -23.67
C GLU A 258 18.78 14.60 -23.69
N THR A 259 19.41 14.23 -24.81
CA THR A 259 20.88 14.14 -24.94
C THR A 259 21.40 15.28 -25.80
N LYS A 260 22.28 16.09 -25.25
CA LYS A 260 22.89 17.22 -25.92
C LYS A 260 24.28 17.51 -25.36
N GLU A 261 25.27 17.68 -26.25
CA GLU A 261 26.63 18.17 -25.91
C GLU A 261 27.28 17.40 -24.73
N GLY A 262 27.27 16.07 -24.76
CA GLY A 262 27.89 15.25 -23.71
C GLY A 262 27.11 15.20 -22.38
N VAL A 263 25.86 15.64 -22.40
CA VAL A 263 24.98 15.62 -21.23
C VAL A 263 23.65 14.98 -21.54
N TRP A 264 23.22 14.07 -20.69
CA TRP A 264 21.86 13.54 -20.73
C TRP A 264 21.05 14.19 -19.63
N ILE A 265 20.01 14.94 -19.97
CA ILE A 265 19.17 15.71 -19.03
C ILE A 265 17.84 14.99 -18.87
N LEU A 266 17.64 14.40 -17.69
CA LEU A 266 16.36 13.81 -17.32
C LEU A 266 15.46 14.88 -16.68
N PRO A 267 14.29 15.19 -17.27
CA PRO A 267 13.39 16.16 -16.70
C PRO A 267 12.73 15.65 -15.40
N PRO A 268 12.19 16.53 -14.55
CA PRO A 268 11.62 16.19 -13.24
C PRO A 268 10.59 15.05 -13.28
N GLU A 269 9.78 14.99 -14.34
CA GLU A 269 8.70 13.99 -14.53
C GLU A 269 9.25 12.56 -14.67
N ARG A 270 10.47 12.44 -15.17
CA ARG A 270 11.16 11.16 -15.38
C ARG A 270 12.04 10.74 -14.23
N THR A 271 12.18 11.55 -13.19
CA THR A 271 13.00 11.26 -12.01
C THR A 271 12.14 10.86 -10.82
N LYS A 272 12.62 9.93 -9.99
CA LYS A 272 11.89 9.48 -8.79
C LYS A 272 11.72 10.59 -7.73
N ASN A 273 12.63 11.55 -7.71
CA ASN A 273 12.64 12.64 -6.71
C ASN A 273 11.97 13.93 -7.22
N GLY A 274 11.50 13.96 -8.49
CA GLY A 274 10.84 15.11 -9.11
C GLY A 274 11.78 16.32 -9.32
N ARG A 275 13.07 16.07 -9.52
CA ARG A 275 14.06 17.08 -9.82
C ARG A 275 14.77 16.71 -11.11
N GLU A 276 15.14 17.71 -11.90
CA GLU A 276 16.02 17.52 -13.04
C GLU A 276 17.29 16.78 -12.60
N HIS A 277 17.74 15.85 -13.44
CA HIS A 277 19.00 15.15 -13.21
C HIS A 277 19.86 15.21 -14.48
N ARG A 278 20.94 15.96 -14.40
CA ARG A 278 21.95 16.10 -15.42
C ARG A 278 22.97 14.99 -15.27
N ILE A 279 23.10 14.14 -16.27
CA ILE A 279 24.00 12.98 -16.28
C ILE A 279 25.12 13.30 -17.27
N PRO A 280 26.37 13.42 -16.81
CA PRO A 280 27.49 13.56 -17.73
C PRO A 280 27.69 12.24 -18.47
N LEU A 281 27.76 12.29 -19.79
CA LEU A 281 28.07 11.14 -20.61
C LEU A 281 29.61 10.98 -20.70
N SER A 282 30.07 9.73 -20.57
CA SER A 282 31.44 9.37 -20.88
C SER A 282 31.60 9.27 -22.41
N HIS A 283 32.81 9.26 -22.89
CA HIS A 283 33.11 9.10 -24.30
C HIS A 283 32.46 7.83 -24.88
N GLU A 284 32.55 6.72 -24.20
CA GLU A 284 31.95 5.46 -24.60
C GLU A 284 30.41 5.52 -24.67
N ALA A 285 29.79 6.28 -23.77
CA ALA A 285 28.34 6.48 -23.79
C ALA A 285 27.89 7.38 -24.96
N GLU A 286 28.70 8.38 -25.33
CA GLU A 286 28.46 9.23 -26.49
C GLU A 286 28.65 8.43 -27.80
N GLU A 287 29.71 7.64 -27.91
CA GLU A 287 29.94 6.74 -29.05
C GLU A 287 28.81 5.72 -29.21
N LEU A 288 28.37 5.13 -28.08
CA LEU A 288 27.19 4.23 -28.10
C LEU A 288 25.98 4.92 -28.71
N LEU A 289 25.62 6.11 -28.19
CA LEU A 289 24.47 6.86 -28.68
C LEU A 289 24.62 7.26 -30.17
N ALA A 290 25.82 7.68 -30.59
CA ALA A 290 26.10 8.04 -31.96
C ALA A 290 26.01 6.85 -32.93
N SER A 291 26.31 5.64 -32.46
CA SER A 291 26.24 4.40 -33.28
C SER A 291 24.83 3.89 -33.52
N LEU A 292 23.83 4.39 -32.77
CA LEU A 292 22.47 3.86 -32.82
C LEU A 292 21.68 4.47 -34.00
N PRO A 293 20.91 3.66 -34.73
CA PRO A 293 20.03 4.16 -35.75
C PRO A 293 18.82 4.88 -35.14
N ARG A 294 18.42 5.99 -35.74
CA ARG A 294 17.10 6.59 -35.45
C ARG A 294 16.05 5.84 -36.25
N VAL A 295 15.15 5.17 -35.56
CA VAL A 295 14.07 4.41 -36.17
C VAL A 295 12.86 5.34 -36.37
N ASP A 296 12.43 5.52 -37.62
CA ASP A 296 11.23 6.25 -38.06
C ASP A 296 11.10 7.67 -37.43
N ASP A 297 12.19 8.41 -37.31
CA ASP A 297 12.25 9.70 -36.59
C ASP A 297 11.66 9.67 -35.19
N GLY A 298 11.67 8.48 -34.56
CA GLY A 298 11.08 8.21 -33.29
C GLY A 298 11.71 8.99 -32.16
N GLU A 299 10.90 9.31 -31.16
CA GLU A 299 11.28 10.04 -29.95
C GLU A 299 12.31 9.28 -29.09
N TYR A 300 12.22 7.93 -29.06
CA TYR A 300 12.98 7.06 -28.14
C TYR A 300 14.28 6.57 -28.77
N VAL A 301 15.36 6.58 -27.95
CA VAL A 301 16.66 5.97 -28.32
C VAL A 301 16.50 4.46 -28.46
N PHE A 302 15.70 3.82 -27.62
CA PHE A 302 15.42 2.39 -27.62
C PHE A 302 13.93 2.13 -27.80
N PRO A 303 13.44 2.09 -29.04
CA PRO A 303 12.03 1.88 -29.32
C PRO A 303 11.59 0.44 -28.99
N ALA A 304 10.36 0.27 -28.58
CA ALA A 304 9.74 -1.04 -28.48
C ALA A 304 9.23 -1.48 -29.87
N ALA A 305 9.19 -2.78 -30.12
CA ALA A 305 8.75 -3.34 -31.42
C ALA A 305 7.31 -2.93 -31.84
N ARG A 306 6.47 -2.50 -30.92
CA ARG A 306 5.11 -2.02 -31.17
C ARG A 306 4.96 -0.50 -30.96
N GLY A 307 6.07 0.23 -31.02
CA GLY A 307 6.12 1.66 -30.74
C GLY A 307 6.23 1.99 -29.25
N GLY A 308 6.65 3.25 -28.96
CA GLY A 308 6.87 3.74 -27.61
C GLY A 308 8.17 3.26 -26.94
N ALA A 309 8.33 3.52 -25.66
CA ALA A 309 9.51 3.17 -24.89
C ALA A 309 9.66 1.66 -24.68
N MET A 310 10.88 1.16 -24.70
CA MET A 310 11.20 -0.20 -24.31
C MET A 310 10.83 -0.46 -22.83
N LYS A 311 10.37 -1.66 -22.52
CA LYS A 311 9.99 -2.05 -21.16
C LYS A 311 11.20 -2.63 -20.41
N ILE A 312 11.32 -2.33 -19.12
CA ILE A 312 12.39 -2.83 -18.24
C ILE A 312 12.51 -4.37 -18.25
N ARG A 313 11.38 -5.08 -18.40
CA ARG A 313 11.39 -6.55 -18.51
C ARG A 313 12.21 -7.08 -19.69
N THR A 314 12.43 -6.26 -20.72
CA THR A 314 13.23 -6.63 -21.88
C THR A 314 14.71 -6.81 -21.50
N SER A 315 15.25 -5.89 -20.69
CA SER A 315 16.61 -6.03 -20.13
C SER A 315 16.74 -7.23 -19.20
N LEU A 316 15.71 -7.54 -18.40
CA LEU A 316 15.70 -8.74 -17.56
C LEU A 316 15.72 -10.03 -18.40
N ARG A 317 14.93 -10.07 -19.48
CA ARG A 317 14.92 -11.22 -20.40
C ARG A 317 16.30 -11.42 -21.05
N LEU A 318 16.95 -10.34 -21.47
CA LEU A 318 18.30 -10.41 -22.01
C LEU A 318 19.29 -11.00 -20.98
N LEU A 319 19.28 -10.54 -19.72
CA LEU A 319 20.14 -11.09 -18.68
C LEU A 319 19.94 -12.60 -18.52
N ARG A 320 18.68 -13.09 -18.53
CA ARG A 320 18.39 -14.53 -18.48
C ARG A 320 18.93 -15.28 -19.71
N GLN A 321 18.79 -14.72 -20.90
CA GLN A 321 19.34 -15.28 -22.13
C GLN A 321 20.88 -15.36 -22.12
N MET A 322 21.53 -14.43 -21.42
CA MET A 322 22.98 -14.40 -21.22
C MET A 322 23.44 -15.31 -20.06
N GLY A 323 22.54 -16.08 -19.41
CA GLY A 323 22.86 -17.00 -18.32
C GLY A 323 23.03 -16.34 -16.94
N LEU A 324 22.44 -15.17 -16.74
CA LEU A 324 22.46 -14.43 -15.48
C LEU A 324 21.06 -14.53 -14.83
N ASP A 325 20.83 -15.63 -14.09
CA ASP A 325 19.50 -15.97 -13.57
C ASP A 325 19.10 -15.20 -12.30
N ASP A 326 20.05 -14.81 -11.50
CA ASP A 326 19.81 -14.11 -10.23
C ASP A 326 19.96 -12.59 -10.37
N GLU A 327 20.82 -12.13 -11.25
CA GLU A 327 21.11 -10.71 -11.39
C GLU A 327 19.93 -9.93 -11.99
N VAL A 328 19.79 -8.71 -11.52
CA VAL A 328 18.80 -7.78 -12.05
C VAL A 328 19.49 -6.53 -12.63
N SER A 329 18.90 -5.93 -13.64
CA SER A 329 19.48 -4.73 -14.26
C SER A 329 19.70 -3.59 -13.27
N HIS A 330 18.90 -3.50 -12.20
CA HIS A 330 19.11 -2.52 -11.12
C HIS A 330 20.39 -2.77 -10.32
N GLY A 331 20.86 -4.02 -10.24
CA GLY A 331 22.07 -4.42 -9.53
C GLY A 331 23.34 -3.78 -10.07
N PHE A 332 23.40 -3.41 -11.35
CA PHE A 332 24.56 -2.69 -11.91
C PHE A 332 24.79 -1.31 -11.27
N ARG A 333 23.75 -0.70 -10.69
CA ARG A 333 23.91 0.54 -9.90
C ARG A 333 24.62 0.27 -8.58
N SER A 334 24.38 -0.89 -7.96
CA SER A 334 25.14 -1.33 -6.78
C SER A 334 26.59 -1.60 -7.15
N ALA A 335 26.84 -2.29 -8.29
CA ALA A 335 28.19 -2.51 -8.80
C ALA A 335 28.95 -1.19 -9.03
N PHE A 336 28.33 -0.19 -9.62
CA PHE A 336 28.91 1.15 -9.75
C PHE A 336 29.21 1.79 -8.39
N SER A 337 28.26 1.74 -7.46
CA SER A 337 28.41 2.31 -6.12
C SER A 337 29.58 1.66 -5.38
N ASP A 338 29.64 0.32 -5.36
CA ASP A 338 30.70 -0.44 -4.69
C ASP A 338 32.05 -0.13 -5.31
N TRP A 339 32.17 -0.14 -6.64
CA TRP A 339 33.39 0.26 -7.35
C TRP A 339 33.82 1.68 -6.99
N ALA A 340 32.90 2.63 -7.01
CA ALA A 340 33.24 4.03 -6.76
C ALA A 340 33.72 4.24 -5.33
N HIS A 341 33.12 3.57 -4.33
CA HIS A 341 33.54 3.66 -2.94
C HIS A 341 34.86 2.93 -2.66
N GLU A 342 35.11 1.79 -3.32
CA GLU A 342 36.29 0.96 -3.05
C GLU A 342 37.50 1.35 -3.89
N ARG A 343 37.27 1.90 -5.10
CA ARG A 343 38.34 2.09 -6.10
C ARG A 343 38.64 3.54 -6.43
N THR A 344 37.93 4.48 -5.82
CA THR A 344 38.10 5.91 -6.09
C THR A 344 38.19 6.72 -4.81
N ALA A 345 38.71 7.93 -4.91
CA ALA A 345 38.81 8.89 -3.79
C ALA A 345 37.66 9.93 -3.83
N TYR A 346 36.61 9.73 -4.63
CA TYR A 346 35.53 10.68 -4.68
C TYR A 346 34.70 10.65 -3.40
N PRO A 347 34.31 11.83 -2.88
CA PRO A 347 33.47 11.89 -1.69
C PRO A 347 32.12 11.18 -1.90
N PRO A 348 31.55 10.50 -0.87
CA PRO A 348 30.28 9.76 -1.00
C PRO A 348 29.13 10.56 -1.61
N HIS A 349 29.07 11.86 -1.33
CA HIS A 349 27.99 12.69 -1.87
C HIS A 349 28.09 12.92 -3.40
N VAL A 350 29.27 12.83 -4.00
CA VAL A 350 29.44 12.88 -5.47
C VAL A 350 28.92 11.58 -6.09
N ILE A 351 29.24 10.44 -5.48
CA ILE A 351 28.77 9.11 -5.91
C ILE A 351 27.24 9.03 -5.82
N GLU A 352 26.67 9.44 -4.71
CA GLU A 352 25.23 9.49 -4.50
C GLU A 352 24.50 10.40 -5.50
N GLN A 353 25.11 11.56 -5.83
CA GLN A 353 24.57 12.45 -6.85
C GLN A 353 24.67 11.85 -8.25
N ALA A 354 25.73 11.11 -8.58
CA ALA A 354 25.83 10.39 -9.84
C ALA A 354 24.70 9.35 -9.97
N LEU A 355 24.32 8.70 -8.89
CA LEU A 355 23.18 7.80 -8.82
C LEU A 355 21.81 8.53 -8.84
N GLY A 356 21.77 9.86 -8.84
CA GLY A 356 20.52 10.64 -8.79
C GLY A 356 19.77 10.48 -7.46
N HIS A 357 20.50 10.29 -6.36
CA HIS A 357 19.95 10.30 -5.01
C HIS A 357 19.91 11.72 -4.43
N VAL A 358 19.00 11.94 -3.49
CA VAL A 358 18.93 13.21 -2.77
C VAL A 358 19.92 13.14 -1.61
N VAL A 359 20.94 13.99 -1.66
CA VAL A 359 22.04 14.00 -0.68
C VAL A 359 21.87 15.13 0.33
N GLY A 360 22.08 14.82 1.61
CA GLY A 360 22.07 15.77 2.72
C GLY A 360 20.69 16.13 3.25
N THR A 361 20.66 16.82 4.38
CA THR A 361 19.47 17.36 5.04
C THR A 361 18.82 18.48 4.22
N ALA A 362 17.61 18.89 4.57
CA ALA A 362 16.95 20.02 3.91
C ALA A 362 17.77 21.32 4.00
N VAL A 363 18.44 21.52 5.14
CA VAL A 363 19.31 22.69 5.40
C VAL A 363 20.56 22.63 4.52
N GLU A 364 21.28 21.50 4.52
CA GLU A 364 22.50 21.33 3.68
C GLU A 364 22.17 21.52 2.20
N ARG A 365 21.01 21.06 1.74
CA ARG A 365 20.56 21.24 0.36
C ARG A 365 20.26 22.70 0.00
N ALA A 366 19.80 23.50 0.96
CA ALA A 366 19.55 24.93 0.73
C ALA A 366 20.86 25.70 0.50
N TYR A 367 21.96 25.26 1.12
CA TYR A 367 23.28 25.87 0.95
C TYR A 367 24.08 25.32 -0.23
N ARG A 368 23.77 24.08 -0.68
CA ARG A 368 24.48 23.43 -1.79
C ARG A 368 23.86 23.82 -3.13
N ARG A 369 24.49 24.79 -3.81
CA ARG A 369 23.99 25.32 -5.10
C ARG A 369 24.51 24.57 -6.33
N THR A 370 25.53 23.71 -6.18
CA THR A 370 26.14 22.98 -7.30
C THR A 370 25.72 21.51 -7.28
N ASP A 371 25.56 20.92 -8.47
CA ASP A 371 25.31 19.50 -8.67
C ASP A 371 26.62 18.69 -8.86
N MET A 372 27.77 19.31 -8.62
CA MET A 372 29.12 18.75 -8.76
C MET A 372 29.35 18.09 -10.13
N PHE A 373 28.84 18.70 -11.17
CA PHE A 373 28.80 18.14 -12.52
C PHE A 373 30.17 17.71 -13.02
N GLU A 374 31.21 18.54 -12.85
CA GLU A 374 32.55 18.22 -13.34
C GLU A 374 33.23 17.07 -12.57
N GLN A 375 32.96 16.95 -11.27
CA GLN A 375 33.46 15.80 -10.51
C GLN A 375 32.76 14.52 -10.95
N ARG A 376 31.42 14.59 -11.16
CA ARG A 376 30.65 13.45 -11.69
C ARG A 376 31.07 13.09 -13.11
N ARG A 377 31.42 14.05 -13.96
CA ARG A 377 31.93 13.79 -15.31
C ARG A 377 33.20 12.94 -15.26
N ARG A 378 34.16 13.32 -14.44
CA ARG A 378 35.40 12.55 -14.26
C ARG A 378 35.13 11.15 -13.66
N LEU A 379 34.25 11.07 -12.69
CA LEU A 379 33.86 9.78 -12.08
C LEU A 379 33.22 8.84 -13.11
N MET A 380 32.29 9.35 -13.93
CA MET A 380 31.61 8.54 -14.95
C MET A 380 32.57 8.13 -16.09
N GLN A 381 33.53 8.96 -16.46
CA GLN A 381 34.56 8.59 -17.42
C GLN A 381 35.44 7.45 -16.89
N GLN A 382 35.93 7.55 -15.64
CA GLN A 382 36.70 6.49 -15.00
C GLN A 382 35.91 5.17 -14.89
N TRP A 383 34.62 5.26 -14.62
CA TRP A 383 33.75 4.09 -14.61
C TRP A 383 33.64 3.43 -15.99
N ALA A 384 33.44 4.21 -17.02
CA ALA A 384 33.36 3.71 -18.39
C ALA A 384 34.66 3.05 -18.85
N GLU A 385 35.80 3.67 -18.55
CA GLU A 385 37.13 3.10 -18.78
C GLU A 385 37.31 1.75 -18.05
N PHE A 386 36.91 1.69 -16.77
CA PHE A 386 36.90 0.46 -15.99
C PHE A 386 36.03 -0.62 -16.65
N CYS A 387 34.83 -0.27 -17.09
CA CYS A 387 33.92 -1.18 -17.79
C CYS A 387 34.47 -1.68 -19.15
N GLY A 388 35.30 -0.86 -19.81
CA GLY A 388 35.90 -1.18 -21.11
C GLY A 388 37.19 -1.99 -21.04
N THR A 389 37.82 -2.09 -19.86
CA THR A 389 39.10 -2.77 -19.69
C THR A 389 38.89 -4.24 -19.35
N PRO A 390 39.07 -5.20 -20.29
CA PRO A 390 39.02 -6.62 -19.98
C PRO A 390 40.13 -6.92 -18.98
N ARG A 391 39.79 -7.49 -17.82
CA ARG A 391 40.83 -8.12 -17.00
C ARG A 391 41.40 -9.29 -17.80
N ALA A 392 42.71 -9.26 -18.07
CA ALA A 392 43.41 -10.47 -18.43
C ALA A 392 43.17 -11.48 -17.31
N GLU A 393 42.63 -12.65 -17.60
CA GLU A 393 42.71 -13.83 -16.75
C GLU A 393 44.19 -14.22 -16.65
N GLY A 394 44.92 -13.51 -15.81
CA GLY A 394 46.30 -13.83 -15.46
C GLY A 394 46.30 -14.38 -14.05
N ASP A 395 46.79 -15.61 -13.86
CA ASP A 395 47.22 -16.11 -12.58
C ASP A 395 48.11 -15.08 -11.91
N VAL A 396 47.75 -14.71 -10.68
CA VAL A 396 48.61 -13.88 -9.83
C VAL A 396 49.82 -14.77 -9.46
N VAL A 397 50.87 -14.69 -10.25
CA VAL A 397 52.16 -15.29 -9.89
C VAL A 397 52.74 -14.42 -8.76
N PRO A 398 52.90 -14.93 -7.53
CA PRO A 398 53.54 -14.17 -6.47
C PRO A 398 54.97 -13.87 -6.90
N LEU A 399 55.31 -12.57 -6.94
CA LEU A 399 56.69 -12.14 -7.09
C LEU A 399 57.49 -12.75 -5.91
N ARG A 400 58.31 -13.75 -6.21
CA ARG A 400 59.32 -14.23 -5.26
C ARG A 400 60.27 -13.05 -4.97
N THR A 401 60.24 -12.51 -3.79
CA THR A 401 61.32 -11.71 -3.26
C THR A 401 62.55 -12.62 -3.15
N SER A 402 63.50 -12.43 -4.06
CA SER A 402 64.84 -12.97 -3.91
C SER A 402 65.51 -12.40 -2.67
N ALA A 403 66.00 -13.28 -1.80
CA ALA A 403 66.76 -12.98 -0.60
C ALA A 403 68.11 -12.29 -0.91
#